data_8fde30d2edd03059c1d67f5ed604a775
#
_entry.id   8fde30d2edd03059c1d67f5ed604a775
#
_cell.length_a   1.000
_cell.length_b   1.000
_cell.length_c   1.000
_cell.angle_alpha   90.00
_cell.angle_beta   90.00
_cell.angle_gamma   90.00
#
_symmetry.space_group_name_H-M   'P 1'
#
loop_
_entity.id
_entity.type
_entity.pdbx_description
1 polymer ?
#
loop_
_entity_poly.entity_id
_entity_poly.type
_entity_poly.pdbx_seq_one_letter_code
_entity_poly.pdbx_strand_id
1 'polypeptide(L)'
;LKDFAEHFYRTGLRIFGKNNTILPQKILEVYRTWNKLNTGELVKMEDAKKIYEYLYYNKGQVKFGYSEGKKLNGDELVSLDVLKKDYGLLIEGDWQQLSFDEDIKKYIKSILKSGDDLSTDPRIELSTIHGAKGRERENIVLCMDYGTETQSATLSQKAAEDPDTAHRLFFVGVTRAMQRLYILAPITAHYYKIGEQII
;
A
#
# COMPACT_ATOMS: atom_id res chain seq x y z
N LEU A 1 8.23 -0.92 11.52
CA LEU A 1 7.28 -0.95 10.39
C LEU A 1 7.95 -0.65 9.06
N LYS A 2 8.89 0.32 9.00
CA LYS A 2 9.59 0.69 7.76
C LYS A 2 10.34 -0.50 7.16
N ASP A 3 11.05 -1.26 7.97
CA ASP A 3 11.84 -2.42 7.52
C ASP A 3 10.94 -3.55 6.99
N PHE A 4 9.77 -3.75 7.60
CA PHE A 4 8.76 -4.68 7.09
C PHE A 4 8.19 -4.21 5.76
N ALA A 5 7.87 -2.92 5.64
CA ALA A 5 7.38 -2.35 4.39
C ALA A 5 8.41 -2.54 3.26
N GLU A 6 9.70 -2.34 3.54
CA GLU A 6 10.77 -2.56 2.58
C GLU A 6 10.92 -4.04 2.18
N HIS A 7 10.78 -4.96 3.14
CA HIS A 7 10.79 -6.40 2.86
C HIS A 7 9.62 -6.78 1.95
N PHE A 8 8.39 -6.34 2.25
CA PHE A 8 7.22 -6.60 1.42
C PHE A 8 7.34 -5.96 0.03
N TYR A 9 7.95 -4.78 -0.06
CA TYR A 9 8.28 -4.15 -1.32
C TYR A 9 9.16 -5.05 -2.21
N ARG A 10 10.24 -5.61 -1.65
CA ARG A 10 11.17 -6.49 -2.37
C ARG A 10 10.55 -7.81 -2.78
N THR A 11 9.68 -8.36 -1.95
CA THR A 11 9.02 -9.67 -2.19
C THR A 11 7.78 -9.56 -3.05
N GLY A 12 7.31 -8.35 -3.36
CA GLY A 12 6.10 -8.12 -4.16
C GLY A 12 4.81 -8.44 -3.40
N LEU A 13 4.85 -8.51 -2.08
CA LEU A 13 3.65 -8.68 -1.26
C LEU A 13 2.97 -7.33 -1.04
N ARG A 14 1.69 -7.26 -1.34
CA ARG A 14 0.90 -6.04 -1.18
C ARG A 14 0.43 -5.88 0.25
N ILE A 15 0.68 -4.69 0.79
CA ILE A 15 0.27 -4.30 2.13
C ILE A 15 -0.57 -3.03 2.10
N PHE A 16 -1.41 -2.86 3.11
CA PHE A 16 -2.11 -1.61 3.39
C PHE A 16 -1.97 -1.23 4.87
N GLY A 17 -2.24 0.03 5.21
CA GLY A 17 -2.19 0.53 6.58
C GLY A 17 -2.16 2.05 6.63
N LYS A 18 -2.48 2.62 7.77
CA LYS A 18 -2.77 4.06 7.94
C LYS A 18 -1.64 5.01 7.51
N ASN A 19 -0.39 4.57 7.39
CA ASN A 19 0.75 5.39 6.96
C ASN A 19 1.75 4.58 6.11
N ASN A 20 1.37 3.41 5.61
CA ASN A 20 2.29 2.46 5.01
C ASN A 20 1.77 1.92 3.68
N THR A 21 1.00 2.72 2.96
CA THR A 21 0.58 2.33 1.61
C THR A 21 1.76 2.60 0.68
N ILE A 22 2.58 1.58 0.45
CA ILE A 22 3.71 1.65 -0.48
C ILE A 22 3.20 1.94 -1.89
N LEU A 23 2.04 1.39 -2.24
CA LEU A 23 1.36 1.70 -3.48
C LEU A 23 0.17 2.63 -3.19
N PRO A 24 0.28 3.93 -3.48
CA PRO A 24 -0.81 4.87 -3.27
C PRO A 24 -2.09 4.43 -3.99
N GLN A 25 -3.23 4.56 -3.33
CA GLN A 25 -4.53 4.16 -3.86
C GLN A 25 -4.79 4.78 -5.25
N LYS A 26 -4.41 6.05 -5.42
CA LYS A 26 -4.55 6.77 -6.70
C LYS A 26 -3.77 6.09 -7.84
N ILE A 27 -2.55 5.62 -7.58
CA ILE A 27 -1.75 4.91 -8.58
C ILE A 27 -2.36 3.56 -8.92
N LEU A 28 -2.87 2.85 -7.92
CA LEU A 28 -3.56 1.58 -8.13
C LEU A 28 -4.82 1.76 -8.99
N GLU A 29 -5.61 2.82 -8.74
CA GLU A 29 -6.77 3.17 -9.55
C GLU A 29 -6.37 3.48 -11.01
N VAL A 30 -5.34 4.31 -11.21
CA VAL A 30 -4.84 4.64 -12.55
C VAL A 30 -4.32 3.38 -13.27
N TYR A 31 -3.57 2.53 -12.59
CA TYR A 31 -3.09 1.26 -13.14
C TYR A 31 -4.25 0.36 -13.58
N ARG A 32 -5.27 0.18 -12.73
CA ARG A 32 -6.47 -0.62 -13.02
C ARG A 32 -7.26 -0.04 -14.21
N THR A 33 -7.47 1.26 -14.21
CA THR A 33 -8.18 1.96 -15.30
C THR A 33 -7.43 1.84 -16.62
N TRP A 34 -6.10 2.00 -16.59
CA TRP A 34 -5.27 1.82 -17.77
C TRP A 34 -5.37 0.42 -18.36
N ASN A 35 -5.27 -0.61 -17.52
CA ASN A 35 -5.40 -1.99 -17.96
C ASN A 35 -6.79 -2.29 -18.53
N LYS A 36 -7.86 -1.84 -17.88
CA LYS A 36 -9.23 -1.97 -18.41
C LYS A 36 -9.38 -1.38 -19.79
N LEU A 37 -8.89 -0.18 -20.03
CA LEU A 37 -8.91 0.46 -21.34
C LEU A 37 -8.16 -0.37 -22.39
N ASN A 38 -7.00 -0.92 -22.03
CA ASN A 38 -6.19 -1.73 -22.95
C ASN A 38 -6.73 -3.15 -23.18
N THR A 39 -7.63 -3.62 -22.32
CA THR A 39 -8.39 -4.87 -22.55
C THR A 39 -9.70 -4.63 -23.31
N GLY A 40 -9.98 -3.38 -23.69
CA GLY A 40 -11.19 -3.01 -24.46
C GLY A 40 -12.41 -2.71 -23.58
N GLU A 41 -12.25 -2.64 -22.27
CA GLU A 41 -13.33 -2.28 -21.36
C GLU A 41 -13.60 -0.76 -21.38
N LEU A 42 -14.85 -0.41 -21.14
CA LEU A 42 -15.25 0.99 -20.93
C LEU A 42 -14.97 1.40 -19.48
N VAL A 43 -14.50 2.64 -19.31
CA VAL A 43 -14.25 3.22 -17.98
C VAL A 43 -14.99 4.55 -17.85
N LYS A 44 -15.22 4.99 -16.63
CA LYS A 44 -15.79 6.32 -16.39
C LYS A 44 -14.81 7.41 -16.85
N MET A 45 -15.34 8.48 -17.41
CA MET A 45 -14.57 9.64 -17.83
C MET A 45 -13.72 10.22 -16.68
N GLU A 46 -14.27 10.25 -15.47
CA GLU A 46 -13.56 10.73 -14.28
C GLU A 46 -12.31 9.89 -13.97
N ASP A 47 -12.40 8.55 -14.11
CA ASP A 47 -11.26 7.68 -13.91
C ASP A 47 -10.23 7.77 -15.04
N ALA A 48 -10.71 7.92 -16.29
CA ALA A 48 -9.85 8.18 -17.43
C ALA A 48 -9.06 9.49 -17.27
N LYS A 49 -9.68 10.53 -16.71
CA LYS A 49 -9.02 11.81 -16.41
C LYS A 49 -7.80 11.65 -15.51
N LYS A 50 -7.85 10.76 -14.51
CA LYS A 50 -6.73 10.50 -13.60
C LYS A 50 -5.49 9.99 -14.36
N ILE A 51 -5.66 9.27 -15.49
CA ILE A 51 -4.55 8.77 -16.30
C ILE A 51 -3.71 9.94 -16.84
N TYR A 52 -4.37 11.04 -17.27
CA TYR A 52 -3.67 12.20 -17.84
C TYR A 52 -2.70 12.86 -16.87
N GLU A 53 -2.88 12.74 -15.57
CA GLU A 53 -1.93 13.22 -14.56
C GLU A 53 -0.62 12.42 -14.55
N TYR A 54 -0.64 11.22 -15.12
CA TYR A 54 0.52 10.31 -15.20
C TYR A 54 1.03 10.11 -16.64
N LEU A 55 0.86 11.12 -17.48
CA LEU A 55 1.41 11.13 -18.84
C LEU A 55 2.57 12.12 -18.93
N TYR A 56 3.55 11.77 -19.78
CA TYR A 56 4.67 12.65 -20.11
C TYR A 56 4.30 13.57 -21.28
N TYR A 57 3.92 14.80 -21.00
CA TYR A 57 3.54 15.78 -22.04
C TYR A 57 4.70 16.11 -23.00
N ASN A 58 5.92 16.20 -22.47
CA ASN A 58 7.12 16.48 -23.23
C ASN A 58 7.65 15.28 -24.05
N LYS A 59 7.11 14.08 -23.84
CA LYS A 59 7.46 12.86 -24.59
C LYS A 59 6.44 12.50 -25.67
N GLY A 60 5.54 13.42 -26.01
CA GLY A 60 4.55 13.19 -27.08
C GLY A 60 3.50 12.12 -26.75
N GLN A 61 3.16 11.90 -25.47
CA GLN A 61 2.12 10.95 -25.10
C GLN A 61 0.72 11.52 -25.20
N VAL A 62 0.61 12.85 -25.30
CA VAL A 62 -0.66 13.58 -25.44
C VAL A 62 -0.48 14.67 -26.51
N LYS A 63 -1.49 14.90 -27.34
CA LYS A 63 -1.52 16.00 -28.32
C LYS A 63 -1.45 17.35 -27.61
N PHE A 64 -0.78 18.31 -28.24
CA PHE A 64 -0.75 19.68 -27.75
C PHE A 64 -2.17 20.24 -27.57
N GLY A 65 -2.41 20.92 -26.46
CA GLY A 65 -3.73 21.47 -26.10
C GLY A 65 -4.66 20.53 -25.34
N TYR A 66 -4.27 19.26 -25.10
CA TYR A 66 -5.03 18.28 -24.34
C TYR A 66 -4.42 17.97 -22.96
N SER A 67 -3.50 18.80 -22.49
CA SER A 67 -2.82 18.62 -21.20
C SER A 67 -3.80 18.55 -20.03
N GLU A 68 -3.49 17.71 -19.05
CA GLU A 68 -4.19 17.57 -17.77
C GLU A 68 -5.63 17.05 -17.87
N GLY A 69 -6.06 16.50 -19.02
CA GLY A 69 -7.41 15.99 -19.18
C GLY A 69 -8.52 17.04 -18.93
N LYS A 70 -8.23 18.34 -19.13
CA LYS A 70 -9.15 19.46 -18.84
C LYS A 70 -10.49 19.36 -19.55
N LYS A 71 -10.54 18.66 -20.67
CA LYS A 71 -11.77 18.45 -21.45
C LYS A 71 -12.54 17.19 -21.05
N LEU A 72 -11.95 16.36 -20.17
CA LEU A 72 -12.59 15.16 -19.65
C LEU A 72 -13.50 15.53 -18.48
N ASN A 73 -14.77 15.74 -18.75
CA ASN A 73 -15.79 16.04 -17.75
C ASN A 73 -17.06 15.24 -18.05
N GLY A 74 -17.66 14.66 -17.01
CA GLY A 74 -18.93 13.92 -17.10
C GLY A 74 -18.84 12.51 -16.55
N ASP A 75 -20.01 11.91 -16.41
CA ASP A 75 -20.17 10.52 -15.92
C ASP A 75 -20.22 9.49 -17.05
N GLU A 76 -19.92 9.91 -18.27
CA GLU A 76 -19.97 9.06 -19.47
C GLU A 76 -18.89 7.96 -19.41
N LEU A 77 -19.21 6.84 -20.03
CA LEU A 77 -18.26 5.75 -20.23
C LEU A 77 -17.47 6.00 -21.52
N VAL A 78 -16.15 5.82 -21.44
CA VAL A 78 -15.25 6.02 -22.58
C VAL A 78 -14.37 4.81 -22.82
N SER A 79 -14.06 4.58 -24.11
CA SER A 79 -13.08 3.58 -24.55
C SER A 79 -11.71 4.23 -24.80
N LEU A 80 -10.69 3.38 -24.97
CA LEU A 80 -9.36 3.84 -25.38
C LEU A 80 -9.38 4.59 -26.72
N ASP A 81 -10.18 4.11 -27.69
CA ASP A 81 -10.31 4.73 -29.01
C ASP A 81 -10.89 6.12 -28.93
N VAL A 82 -11.91 6.35 -28.08
CA VAL A 82 -12.47 7.69 -27.82
C VAL A 82 -11.42 8.60 -27.23
N LEU A 83 -10.64 8.14 -26.24
CA LEU A 83 -9.55 8.91 -25.65
C LEU A 83 -8.49 9.29 -26.70
N LYS A 84 -8.15 8.39 -27.61
CA LYS A 84 -7.19 8.66 -28.70
C LYS A 84 -7.73 9.64 -29.72
N LYS A 85 -8.98 9.47 -30.15
CA LYS A 85 -9.61 10.27 -31.20
C LYS A 85 -9.97 11.69 -30.73
N ASP A 86 -10.67 11.78 -29.60
CA ASP A 86 -11.34 13.01 -29.17
C ASP A 86 -10.60 13.73 -28.04
N TYR A 87 -9.77 13.02 -27.26
CA TYR A 87 -9.07 13.57 -26.09
C TYR A 87 -7.55 13.53 -26.19
N GLY A 88 -7.02 13.28 -27.40
CA GLY A 88 -5.62 13.49 -27.73
C GLY A 88 -4.63 12.53 -27.09
N LEU A 89 -5.07 11.39 -26.56
CA LEU A 89 -4.18 10.34 -26.06
C LEU A 89 -3.40 9.73 -27.22
N LEU A 90 -2.07 9.57 -27.09
CA LEU A 90 -1.20 9.06 -28.16
C LEU A 90 -0.53 7.72 -27.82
N ILE A 91 -0.78 7.18 -26.63
CA ILE A 91 -0.20 5.92 -26.17
C ILE A 91 -1.27 4.86 -25.90
N GLU A 92 -0.86 3.62 -25.94
CA GLU A 92 -1.64 2.42 -25.59
C GLU A 92 -0.70 1.29 -25.13
N GLY A 93 -1.26 0.22 -24.56
CA GLY A 93 -0.52 -0.98 -24.21
C GLY A 93 0.10 -0.93 -22.82
N ASP A 94 1.41 -1.12 -22.71
CA ASP A 94 2.08 -1.35 -21.44
C ASP A 94 1.96 -0.16 -20.46
N TRP A 95 1.49 -0.43 -19.24
CA TRP A 95 1.38 0.52 -18.14
C TRP A 95 2.73 1.17 -17.76
N GLN A 96 3.86 0.56 -18.12
CA GLN A 96 5.19 1.12 -17.87
C GLN A 96 5.44 2.45 -18.60
N GLN A 97 4.62 2.77 -19.59
CA GLN A 97 4.64 4.05 -20.28
C GLN A 97 4.12 5.21 -19.39
N LEU A 98 3.32 4.90 -18.37
CA LEU A 98 2.85 5.91 -17.42
C LEU A 98 4.01 6.49 -16.60
N SER A 99 3.89 7.76 -16.20
CA SER A 99 4.92 8.52 -15.48
C SER A 99 4.96 8.22 -13.97
N PHE A 100 4.74 6.97 -13.59
CA PHE A 100 4.94 6.55 -12.20
C PHE A 100 6.42 6.65 -11.82
N ASP A 101 6.69 6.94 -10.55
CA ASP A 101 8.05 6.89 -10.01
C ASP A 101 8.68 5.52 -10.23
N GLU A 102 9.98 5.50 -10.48
CA GLU A 102 10.71 4.26 -10.80
C GLU A 102 10.63 3.22 -9.67
N ASP A 103 10.57 3.66 -8.40
CA ASP A 103 10.42 2.75 -7.28
C ASP A 103 9.02 2.13 -7.24
N ILE A 104 7.99 2.88 -7.59
CA ILE A 104 6.62 2.37 -7.75
C ILE A 104 6.57 1.36 -8.90
N LYS A 105 7.19 1.67 -10.04
CA LYS A 105 7.27 0.72 -11.17
C LYS A 105 7.97 -0.58 -10.79
N LYS A 106 9.08 -0.51 -10.05
CA LYS A 106 9.78 -1.70 -9.54
C LYS A 106 8.87 -2.53 -8.63
N TYR A 107 8.12 -1.87 -7.74
CA TYR A 107 7.21 -2.55 -6.83
C TYR A 107 6.05 -3.22 -7.58
N ILE A 108 5.41 -2.53 -8.52
CA ILE A 108 4.38 -3.13 -9.37
C ILE A 108 4.94 -4.37 -10.11
N LYS A 109 6.14 -4.27 -10.69
CA LYS A 109 6.80 -5.42 -11.33
C LYS A 109 7.04 -6.58 -10.36
N SER A 110 7.45 -6.30 -9.12
CA SER A 110 7.64 -7.33 -8.10
C SER A 110 6.33 -8.03 -7.74
N ILE A 111 5.24 -7.27 -7.61
CA ILE A 111 3.90 -7.80 -7.35
C ILE A 111 3.46 -8.73 -8.49
N LEU A 112 3.57 -8.27 -9.72
CA LEU A 112 3.19 -9.09 -10.89
C LEU A 112 4.06 -10.35 -11.01
N LYS A 113 5.36 -10.24 -10.70
CA LYS A 113 6.28 -11.38 -10.71
C LYS A 113 5.97 -12.40 -9.60
N SER A 114 5.47 -11.96 -8.46
CA SER A 114 5.03 -12.86 -7.37
C SER A 114 3.72 -13.58 -7.66
N GLY A 115 3.06 -13.26 -8.78
CA GLY A 115 1.76 -13.81 -9.15
C GLY A 115 0.58 -13.20 -8.40
N ASP A 116 0.79 -12.08 -7.68
CA ASP A 116 -0.32 -11.36 -7.06
C ASP A 116 -1.05 -10.49 -8.08
N ASP A 117 -2.33 -10.22 -7.82
CA ASP A 117 -3.24 -9.51 -8.70
C ASP A 117 -3.54 -8.10 -8.16
N LEU A 118 -3.19 -7.10 -8.94
CA LEU A 118 -3.48 -5.69 -8.62
C LEU A 118 -4.95 -5.29 -8.82
N SER A 119 -5.79 -6.16 -9.39
CA SER A 119 -7.24 -5.92 -9.53
C SER A 119 -7.98 -6.02 -8.20
N THR A 120 -7.46 -6.81 -7.26
CA THR A 120 -8.03 -7.02 -5.92
C THR A 120 -7.41 -6.08 -4.88
N ASP A 121 -7.98 -6.01 -3.68
CA ASP A 121 -7.40 -5.25 -2.58
C ASP A 121 -6.30 -6.04 -1.85
N PRO A 122 -5.29 -5.36 -1.27
CA PRO A 122 -4.24 -6.04 -0.52
C PRO A 122 -4.82 -6.74 0.71
N ARG A 123 -4.30 -7.94 0.99
CA ARG A 123 -4.77 -8.81 2.08
C ARG A 123 -3.98 -8.66 3.37
N ILE A 124 -2.80 -8.05 3.33
CA ILE A 124 -1.91 -7.88 4.48
C ILE A 124 -2.06 -6.47 5.02
N GLU A 125 -2.54 -6.34 6.26
CA GLU A 125 -2.59 -5.08 6.98
C GLU A 125 -1.34 -4.92 7.85
N LEU A 126 -0.60 -3.82 7.64
CA LEU A 126 0.52 -3.45 8.50
C LEU A 126 0.09 -2.34 9.45
N SER A 127 0.12 -2.61 10.75
CA SER A 127 -0.36 -1.68 11.78
C SER A 127 0.52 -1.73 13.03
N THR A 128 0.48 -0.67 13.82
CA THR A 128 0.96 -0.73 15.20
C THR A 128 -0.08 -1.41 16.09
N ILE A 129 0.33 -1.92 17.26
CA ILE A 129 -0.61 -2.51 18.24
C ILE A 129 -1.67 -1.49 18.64
N HIS A 130 -1.29 -0.22 18.86
CA HIS A 130 -2.25 0.85 19.15
C HIS A 130 -3.23 1.08 17.99
N GLY A 131 -2.74 1.06 16.76
CA GLY A 131 -3.57 1.20 15.57
C GLY A 131 -4.53 0.03 15.36
N ALA A 132 -4.23 -1.15 15.89
CA ALA A 132 -5.05 -2.34 15.81
C ALA A 132 -6.12 -2.44 16.92
N LYS A 133 -6.11 -1.51 17.90
CA LYS A 133 -7.10 -1.51 19.00
C LYS A 133 -8.53 -1.46 18.45
N GLY A 134 -9.39 -2.36 18.93
CA GLY A 134 -10.78 -2.48 18.48
C GLY A 134 -10.99 -3.19 17.15
N ARG A 135 -9.91 -3.70 16.52
CA ARG A 135 -10.01 -4.49 15.28
C ARG A 135 -9.45 -5.89 15.51
N GLU A 136 -10.09 -6.88 14.93
CA GLU A 136 -9.70 -8.28 15.01
C GLU A 136 -9.46 -8.83 13.61
N ARG A 137 -8.60 -9.84 13.52
CA ARG A 137 -8.29 -10.56 12.27
C ARG A 137 -8.14 -12.05 12.56
N GLU A 138 -8.46 -12.87 11.58
CA GLU A 138 -8.28 -14.33 11.69
C GLU A 138 -6.83 -14.70 12.05
N ASN A 139 -5.88 -14.09 11.36
CA ASN A 139 -4.46 -14.37 11.54
C ASN A 139 -3.74 -13.08 11.92
N ILE A 140 -2.96 -13.11 12.99
CA ILE A 140 -2.10 -12.03 13.45
C ILE A 140 -0.67 -12.51 13.48
N VAL A 141 0.22 -11.68 12.94
CA VAL A 141 1.68 -11.81 13.11
C VAL A 141 2.13 -10.68 14.02
N LEU A 142 2.56 -11.00 15.23
CA LEU A 142 2.98 -10.05 16.26
C LEU A 142 4.49 -10.02 16.38
N CYS A 143 5.09 -8.83 16.15
CA CYS A 143 6.50 -8.58 16.40
C CYS A 143 6.70 -8.14 17.84
N MET A 144 7.70 -8.71 18.50
CA MET A 144 7.99 -8.41 19.90
C MET A 144 8.91 -7.21 20.09
N ASP A 145 9.53 -6.70 19.03
CA ASP A 145 10.42 -5.55 19.10
C ASP A 145 9.67 -4.25 19.40
N TYR A 146 10.27 -3.36 20.20
CA TYR A 146 9.67 -2.09 20.60
C TYR A 146 9.74 -0.99 19.53
N GLY A 147 10.23 -1.22 18.34
CA GLY A 147 10.32 -0.21 17.29
C GLY A 147 11.62 0.58 17.31
N THR A 148 11.59 1.88 16.94
CA THR A 148 12.79 2.72 16.89
C THR A 148 13.37 3.01 18.28
N GLU A 149 14.67 3.33 18.36
CA GLU A 149 15.36 3.65 19.64
C GLU A 149 14.61 4.69 20.47
N THR A 150 14.07 5.73 19.85
CA THR A 150 13.29 6.77 20.54
C THR A 150 11.98 6.21 21.11
N GLN A 151 11.30 5.33 20.39
CA GLN A 151 10.06 4.69 20.86
C GLN A 151 10.36 3.65 21.93
N SER A 152 11.46 2.90 21.80
CA SER A 152 11.89 1.93 22.78
C SER A 152 12.33 2.62 24.10
N ALA A 153 13.05 3.73 24.02
CA ALA A 153 13.42 4.53 25.18
C ALA A 153 12.19 5.07 25.92
N THR A 154 11.21 5.62 25.19
CA THR A 154 9.96 6.11 25.76
C THR A 154 9.12 4.99 26.40
N LEU A 155 9.04 3.82 25.74
CA LEU A 155 8.36 2.64 26.29
C LEU A 155 9.09 2.07 27.50
N SER A 156 10.43 2.01 27.46
CA SER A 156 11.25 1.57 28.59
C SER A 156 11.13 2.53 29.79
N GLN A 157 11.09 3.83 29.56
CA GLN A 157 10.87 4.83 30.60
C GLN A 157 9.47 4.72 31.20
N LYS A 158 8.43 4.60 30.35
CA LYS A 158 7.05 4.38 30.82
C LYS A 158 6.88 3.05 31.55
N ALA A 159 7.55 1.99 31.10
CA ALA A 159 7.54 0.70 31.76
C ALA A 159 8.28 0.73 33.12
N ALA A 160 9.25 1.62 33.29
CA ALA A 160 9.89 1.83 34.60
C ALA A 160 8.96 2.56 35.58
N GLU A 161 8.15 3.51 35.07
CA GLU A 161 7.14 4.22 35.84
C GLU A 161 5.87 3.38 36.11
N ASP A 162 5.46 2.59 35.12
CA ASP A 162 4.34 1.65 35.17
C ASP A 162 4.69 0.35 34.46
N PRO A 163 5.17 -0.67 35.19
CA PRO A 163 5.58 -1.97 34.65
C PRO A 163 4.50 -2.67 33.81
N ASP A 164 3.23 -2.40 34.10
CA ASP A 164 2.11 -3.00 33.38
C ASP A 164 1.86 -2.37 32.01
N THR A 165 2.48 -1.24 31.70
CA THR A 165 2.23 -0.56 30.39
C THR A 165 2.60 -1.44 29.21
N ALA A 166 3.74 -2.10 29.23
CA ALA A 166 4.17 -3.01 28.17
C ALA A 166 3.27 -4.27 28.12
N HIS A 167 2.91 -4.81 29.28
CA HIS A 167 2.01 -5.97 29.37
C HIS A 167 0.65 -5.65 28.74
N ARG A 168 0.05 -4.53 29.11
CA ARG A 168 -1.24 -4.09 28.52
C ARG A 168 -1.15 -3.90 27.03
N LEU A 169 -0.05 -3.33 26.51
CA LEU A 169 0.15 -3.13 25.09
C LEU A 169 0.19 -4.48 24.34
N PHE A 170 1.06 -5.40 24.77
CA PHE A 170 1.20 -6.69 24.10
C PHE A 170 -0.04 -7.57 24.30
N PHE A 171 -0.73 -7.49 25.44
CA PHE A 171 -2.03 -8.13 25.64
C PHE A 171 -3.04 -7.69 24.59
N VAL A 172 -3.12 -6.38 24.28
CA VAL A 172 -3.96 -5.89 23.19
C VAL A 172 -3.56 -6.54 21.86
N GLY A 173 -2.27 -6.62 21.55
CA GLY A 173 -1.79 -7.26 20.31
C GLY A 173 -2.18 -8.72 20.20
N VAL A 174 -1.96 -9.48 21.26
CA VAL A 174 -2.29 -10.92 21.33
C VAL A 174 -3.79 -11.16 21.15
N THR A 175 -4.63 -10.37 21.82
CA THR A 175 -6.09 -10.52 21.77
C THR A 175 -6.74 -10.09 20.47
N ARG A 176 -5.96 -9.65 19.47
CA ARG A 176 -6.49 -9.31 18.13
C ARG A 176 -6.64 -10.53 17.23
N ALA A 177 -6.05 -11.67 17.59
CA ALA A 177 -6.13 -12.89 16.80
C ALA A 177 -7.43 -13.65 17.09
N MET A 178 -8.23 -13.88 16.05
CA MET A 178 -9.45 -14.68 16.14
C MET A 178 -9.18 -16.18 16.01
N GLN A 179 -8.20 -16.57 15.17
CA GLN A 179 -7.89 -17.97 14.88
C GLN A 179 -6.43 -18.31 15.16
N ARG A 180 -5.47 -17.54 14.63
CA ARG A 180 -4.06 -17.84 14.74
C ARG A 180 -3.24 -16.63 15.12
N LEU A 181 -2.38 -16.82 16.11
CA LEU A 181 -1.37 -15.85 16.52
C LEU A 181 0.01 -16.42 16.22
N TYR A 182 0.79 -15.69 15.41
CA TYR A 182 2.19 -15.95 15.16
C TYR A 182 3.03 -14.92 15.90
N ILE A 183 3.90 -15.34 16.78
CA ILE A 183 4.81 -14.47 17.50
C ILE A 183 6.18 -14.59 16.85
N LEU A 184 6.69 -13.47 16.33
CA LEU A 184 8.01 -13.43 15.74
C LEU A 184 9.06 -13.25 16.81
N ALA A 185 10.14 -14.03 16.71
CA ALA A 185 11.31 -13.82 17.53
C ALA A 185 11.83 -12.38 17.37
N PRO A 186 12.29 -11.75 18.46
CA PRO A 186 12.82 -10.40 18.39
C PRO A 186 14.12 -10.37 17.57
N ILE A 187 14.30 -9.29 16.82
CA ILE A 187 15.49 -9.03 16.00
C ILE A 187 16.44 -8.08 16.72
N THR A 188 15.89 -7.19 17.58
CA THR A 188 16.66 -6.19 18.31
C THR A 188 16.87 -6.59 19.77
N ALA A 189 17.78 -5.88 20.47
CA ALA A 189 17.98 -6.05 21.92
C ALA A 189 16.83 -5.43 22.76
N HIS A 190 15.96 -4.63 22.12
CA HIS A 190 14.84 -3.93 22.76
C HIS A 190 13.52 -4.59 22.36
N TYR A 191 13.07 -5.53 23.17
CA TYR A 191 11.85 -6.30 22.89
C TYR A 191 11.07 -6.62 24.17
N TYR A 192 9.79 -6.97 24.00
CA TYR A 192 8.95 -7.45 25.07
C TYR A 192 9.26 -8.94 25.36
N LYS A 193 9.61 -9.25 26.60
CA LYS A 193 9.92 -10.61 27.04
C LYS A 193 8.66 -11.31 27.54
N ILE A 194 8.25 -12.36 26.85
CA ILE A 194 7.15 -13.23 27.31
C ILE A 194 7.72 -14.19 28.35
N GLY A 195 7.13 -14.20 29.56
CA GLY A 195 7.36 -15.25 30.55
C GLY A 195 8.49 -15.04 31.53
N GLU A 196 9.26 -13.96 31.49
CA GLU A 196 10.31 -13.70 32.49
C GLU A 196 9.79 -13.05 33.81
N GLN A 197 8.48 -12.82 33.95
CA GLN A 197 7.90 -12.17 35.15
C GLN A 197 6.86 -13.00 35.87
N ILE A 198 6.85 -14.32 35.67
CA ILE A 198 6.06 -15.24 36.49
C ILE A 198 7.03 -16.10 37.31
N ILE A 199 7.75 -15.49 38.21
CA ILE A 199 8.35 -16.14 39.40
C ILE A 199 8.25 -15.15 40.56
#